data_25b6d32cbeea01cbf234e6df9b96819a
#
_entry.id   25b6d32cbeea01cbf234e6df9b96819a
#
_cell.length_a   1.000
_cell.length_b   1.000
_cell.length_c   1.000
_cell.angle_alpha   90.00
_cell.angle_beta   90.00
_cell.angle_gamma   90.00
#
_symmetry.space_group_name_H-M   'P 1'
#
loop_
_entity.id
_entity.type
_entity.pdbx_description
1 polymer ?
#
loop_
_entity_poly.entity_id
_entity_poly.type
_entity_poly.pdbx_seq_one_letter_code
_entity_poly.pdbx_strand_id
1 'polypeptide(L)'
;MATRRYCTLVAAVLNTKTARKLISFGVKMVQKSPAVWRRIPPIYIDETAHPVTSNQDYDVPRLAKRVFDEAPRVERWFIESPCMRRIVEVQVMLPPRPEEPAPMLYLLDGVTAPRRSGWLREGQLEKGLNNEQVIVVMPTEASGSLYENWVADDPEVGRHQWDTFLTQELPNIMEDPTTGLKFNGRRIIGGLSMGASGAIRLAAKHPEFYHGAIGLSGCYSTTSAMGRGMTLAILRCVGSDPDNAWGTGPTPTWARNDVADHPEGLRNIPVYLFAADAHITKYDIELHTGRTRLDLPGATILEYASYTSTRDLERAMINAGMTHQVVHYQYGGVHAWEYYGDQLKAGWDAVYKSQVS
;
A
#
# COMPACT_ATOMS: atom_id res chain seq x y z
N MET A 1 -13.02 0.03 -31.14
CA MET A 1 -11.97 0.61 -32.02
C MET A 1 -11.50 1.99 -31.57
N ALA A 2 -12.36 2.93 -31.21
CA ALA A 2 -11.95 4.30 -30.82
C ALA A 2 -11.03 4.33 -29.58
N THR A 3 -11.36 3.58 -28.54
CA THR A 3 -10.57 3.55 -27.28
C THR A 3 -9.18 2.99 -27.46
N ARG A 4 -9.03 1.92 -28.27
CA ARG A 4 -7.70 1.34 -28.58
C ARG A 4 -6.81 2.32 -29.35
N ARG A 5 -7.38 3.08 -30.32
CA ARG A 5 -6.63 4.12 -31.03
C ARG A 5 -6.19 5.24 -30.09
N TYR A 6 -7.06 5.63 -29.15
CA TYR A 6 -6.72 6.59 -28.13
C TYR A 6 -5.57 6.11 -27.23
N CYS A 7 -5.64 4.89 -26.68
CA CYS A 7 -4.56 4.31 -25.87
C CYS A 7 -3.23 4.24 -26.65
N THR A 8 -3.27 3.89 -27.94
CA THR A 8 -2.08 3.89 -28.80
C THR A 8 -1.47 5.29 -28.94
N LEU A 9 -2.31 6.31 -29.14
CA LEU A 9 -1.85 7.72 -29.20
C LEU A 9 -1.23 8.17 -27.87
N VAL A 10 -1.88 7.86 -26.75
CA VAL A 10 -1.37 8.13 -25.40
C VAL A 10 0.00 7.49 -25.21
N ALA A 11 0.16 6.22 -25.59
CA ALA A 11 1.45 5.54 -25.50
C ALA A 11 2.53 6.22 -26.37
N ALA A 12 2.20 6.61 -27.60
CA ALA A 12 3.13 7.30 -28.47
C ALA A 12 3.63 8.63 -27.88
N VAL A 13 2.78 9.35 -27.14
CA VAL A 13 3.14 10.62 -26.49
C VAL A 13 3.89 10.36 -25.18
N LEU A 14 3.33 9.57 -24.25
CA LEU A 14 3.86 9.42 -22.89
C LEU A 14 5.15 8.61 -22.82
N ASN A 15 5.43 7.76 -23.79
CA ASN A 15 6.70 7.03 -23.89
C ASN A 15 7.87 7.92 -24.30
N THR A 16 7.64 9.18 -24.68
CA THR A 16 8.73 10.08 -25.08
C THR A 16 9.51 10.62 -23.87
N LYS A 17 10.83 10.82 -24.05
CA LYS A 17 11.67 11.45 -23.01
C LYS A 17 11.18 12.85 -22.64
N THR A 18 10.61 13.56 -23.59
CA THR A 18 10.07 14.93 -23.39
C THR A 18 8.85 14.91 -22.48
N ALA A 19 7.89 14.00 -22.72
CA ALA A 19 6.70 13.88 -21.87
C ALA A 19 7.08 13.50 -20.43
N ARG A 20 8.01 12.57 -20.23
CA ARG A 20 8.51 12.20 -18.91
C ARG A 20 9.18 13.37 -18.16
N LYS A 21 9.94 14.22 -18.86
CA LYS A 21 10.48 15.46 -18.29
C LYS A 21 9.38 16.46 -17.91
N LEU A 22 8.33 16.58 -18.74
CA LEU A 22 7.19 17.45 -18.46
C LEU A 22 6.36 16.96 -17.27
N ILE A 23 6.15 15.66 -17.11
CA ILE A 23 5.51 15.08 -15.93
C ILE A 23 6.29 15.45 -14.67
N SER A 24 7.61 15.21 -14.68
CA SER A 24 8.49 15.54 -13.56
C SER A 24 8.48 17.04 -13.25
N PHE A 25 8.48 17.90 -14.28
CA PHE A 25 8.39 19.35 -14.12
C PHE A 25 7.02 19.78 -13.59
N GLY A 26 5.93 19.22 -14.13
CA GLY A 26 4.56 19.50 -13.69
C GLY A 26 4.36 19.19 -12.21
N VAL A 27 4.82 18.03 -11.74
CA VAL A 27 4.77 17.66 -10.32
C VAL A 27 5.54 18.67 -9.46
N LYS A 28 6.73 19.11 -9.89
CA LYS A 28 7.52 20.14 -9.17
C LYS A 28 6.83 21.50 -9.14
N MET A 29 6.10 21.88 -10.19
CA MET A 29 5.38 23.16 -10.26
C MET A 29 4.14 23.17 -9.37
N VAL A 30 3.38 22.06 -9.37
CA VAL A 30 2.17 21.93 -8.53
C VAL A 30 2.52 22.05 -7.06
N GLN A 31 3.68 21.60 -6.62
CA GLN A 31 4.14 21.71 -5.23
C GLN A 31 4.42 23.12 -4.75
N LYS A 32 4.83 24.02 -5.64
CA LYS A 32 5.14 25.40 -5.27
C LYS A 32 3.90 26.25 -5.01
N SER A 33 2.70 25.72 -5.22
CA SER A 33 1.44 26.45 -5.05
C SER A 33 0.43 25.67 -4.21
N PRO A 34 0.43 25.84 -2.87
CA PRO A 34 -0.57 25.22 -1.98
C PRO A 34 -2.02 25.51 -2.41
N ALA A 35 -2.27 26.66 -3.03
CA ALA A 35 -3.57 27.04 -3.54
C ALA A 35 -4.05 26.18 -4.72
N VAL A 36 -3.16 25.53 -5.46
CA VAL A 36 -3.52 24.64 -6.57
C VAL A 36 -4.01 23.29 -6.02
N TRP A 37 -3.36 22.76 -5.01
CA TRP A 37 -3.76 21.50 -4.38
C TRP A 37 -5.17 21.56 -3.77
N ARG A 38 -5.53 22.67 -3.15
CA ARG A 38 -6.87 22.89 -2.59
C ARG A 38 -7.97 22.97 -3.65
N ARG A 39 -7.62 23.11 -4.93
CA ARG A 39 -8.57 23.24 -6.06
C ARG A 39 -8.70 21.96 -6.88
N ILE A 40 -7.91 20.92 -6.61
CA ILE A 40 -8.08 19.61 -7.24
C ILE A 40 -9.34 19.01 -6.63
N PRO A 41 -10.41 18.80 -7.43
CA PRO A 41 -11.60 18.14 -6.90
C PRO A 41 -11.25 16.73 -6.43
N PRO A 42 -11.89 16.22 -5.37
CA PRO A 42 -11.73 14.85 -4.95
C PRO A 42 -12.05 13.93 -6.13
N ILE A 43 -11.18 12.99 -6.40
CA ILE A 43 -11.46 11.89 -7.31
C ILE A 43 -12.16 10.85 -6.47
N TYR A 44 -13.50 10.91 -6.40
CA TYR A 44 -14.27 9.84 -5.79
C TYR A 44 -14.10 8.60 -6.65
N ILE A 45 -13.38 7.66 -6.12
CA ILE A 45 -13.36 6.31 -6.67
C ILE A 45 -14.61 5.64 -6.11
N ASP A 46 -15.58 5.29 -6.95
CA ASP A 46 -16.90 4.73 -6.57
C ASP A 46 -16.85 3.51 -5.65
N GLU A 47 -15.66 2.96 -5.43
CA GLU A 47 -15.38 1.78 -4.64
C GLU A 47 -14.73 2.08 -3.28
N THR A 48 -14.53 3.35 -2.93
CA THR A 48 -14.04 3.70 -1.60
C THR A 48 -15.14 3.43 -0.59
N ALA A 49 -14.96 2.37 0.18
CA ALA A 49 -15.73 2.21 1.40
C ALA A 49 -15.25 3.30 2.36
N HIS A 50 -16.00 4.39 2.46
CA HIS A 50 -15.78 5.32 3.56
C HIS A 50 -16.01 4.55 4.86
N PRO A 51 -15.05 4.52 5.79
CA PRO A 51 -15.27 3.90 7.08
C PRO A 51 -16.49 4.55 7.72
N VAL A 52 -17.36 3.73 8.26
CA VAL A 52 -18.49 4.22 9.04
C VAL A 52 -17.90 5.07 10.16
N THR A 53 -18.26 6.34 10.21
CA THR A 53 -17.88 7.27 11.27
C THR A 53 -18.62 6.94 12.57
N SER A 54 -18.53 5.71 13.04
CA SER A 54 -19.07 5.33 14.34
C SER A 54 -17.99 5.64 15.39
N ASN A 55 -18.19 6.69 16.13
CA ASN A 55 -17.42 6.99 17.34
C ASN A 55 -17.95 6.11 18.48
N GLN A 56 -17.60 4.84 18.45
CA GLN A 56 -17.96 3.92 19.53
C GLN A 56 -16.73 3.68 20.40
N ASP A 57 -16.86 3.97 21.69
CA ASP A 57 -15.80 3.74 22.66
C ASP A 57 -15.76 2.25 23.01
N TYR A 58 -14.58 1.66 22.88
CA TYR A 58 -14.26 0.31 23.32
C TYR A 58 -13.14 0.39 24.37
N ASP A 59 -13.24 -0.42 25.42
CA ASP A 59 -12.25 -0.40 26.49
C ASP A 59 -10.98 -1.17 26.13
N VAL A 60 -11.16 -2.30 25.42
CA VAL A 60 -10.06 -3.20 25.01
C VAL A 60 -10.30 -3.71 23.59
N PRO A 61 -9.24 -3.97 22.82
CA PRO A 61 -9.38 -4.62 21.54
C PRO A 61 -9.85 -6.07 21.71
N ARG A 62 -10.85 -6.48 20.93
CA ARG A 62 -11.34 -7.86 20.95
C ARG A 62 -11.94 -8.30 19.63
N LEU A 63 -11.90 -9.60 19.37
CA LEU A 63 -12.59 -10.22 18.25
C LEU A 63 -14.09 -10.31 18.56
N ALA A 64 -14.89 -9.44 17.92
CA ALA A 64 -16.34 -9.40 18.11
C ALA A 64 -17.06 -10.50 17.34
N LYS A 65 -16.58 -10.78 16.11
CA LYS A 65 -17.23 -11.72 15.20
C LYS A 65 -16.22 -12.28 14.20
N ARG A 66 -16.44 -13.54 13.80
CA ARG A 66 -15.70 -14.24 12.76
C ARG A 66 -16.68 -14.98 11.86
N VAL A 67 -16.58 -14.81 10.55
CA VAL A 67 -17.42 -15.48 9.56
C VAL A 67 -16.58 -15.93 8.37
N PHE A 68 -17.01 -16.99 7.68
CA PHE A 68 -16.37 -17.41 6.43
C PHE A 68 -16.73 -16.44 5.30
N ASP A 69 -15.76 -16.18 4.42
CA ASP A 69 -15.96 -15.48 3.15
C ASP A 69 -16.35 -16.48 2.04
N GLU A 70 -16.81 -15.98 0.92
CA GLU A 70 -17.07 -16.79 -0.27
C GLU A 70 -15.77 -17.34 -0.90
N ALA A 71 -14.65 -16.62 -0.74
CA ALA A 71 -13.35 -17.07 -1.22
C ALA A 71 -12.84 -18.25 -0.37
N PRO A 72 -12.26 -19.28 -1.01
CA PRO A 72 -11.74 -20.45 -0.30
C PRO A 72 -10.69 -20.06 0.75
N ARG A 73 -10.79 -20.65 1.93
CA ARG A 73 -9.88 -20.42 3.05
C ARG A 73 -9.82 -18.98 3.56
N VAL A 74 -10.76 -18.12 3.20
CA VAL A 74 -10.83 -16.74 3.67
C VAL A 74 -11.89 -16.60 4.74
N GLU A 75 -11.54 -15.93 5.81
CA GLU A 75 -12.41 -15.54 6.89
C GLU A 75 -12.44 -14.03 7.04
N ARG A 76 -13.57 -13.50 7.49
CA ARG A 76 -13.76 -12.10 7.81
C ARG A 76 -13.84 -11.95 9.33
N TRP A 77 -12.90 -11.24 9.90
CA TRP A 77 -12.77 -10.97 11.31
C TRP A 77 -13.18 -9.54 11.60
N PHE A 78 -14.07 -9.34 12.55
CA PHE A 78 -14.59 -8.04 12.96
C PHE A 78 -14.02 -7.72 14.34
N ILE A 79 -13.16 -6.71 14.40
CA ILE A 79 -12.37 -6.36 15.58
C ILE A 79 -12.87 -5.04 16.13
N GLU A 80 -13.35 -5.05 17.39
CA GLU A 80 -13.60 -3.85 18.16
C GLU A 80 -12.25 -3.20 18.48
N SER A 81 -12.06 -1.98 17.98
CA SER A 81 -10.79 -1.28 18.09
C SER A 81 -10.95 0.00 18.91
N PRO A 82 -10.36 0.09 20.10
CA PRO A 82 -10.29 1.32 20.89
C PRO A 82 -9.59 2.46 20.15
N CYS A 83 -8.44 2.21 19.52
CA CYS A 83 -7.71 3.26 18.84
C CYS A 83 -8.46 3.81 17.62
N MET A 84 -9.17 2.96 16.88
CA MET A 84 -9.97 3.37 15.72
C MET A 84 -11.39 3.84 16.11
N ARG A 85 -11.83 3.58 17.33
CA ARG A 85 -13.18 3.86 17.85
C ARG A 85 -14.29 3.29 16.95
N ARG A 86 -14.04 2.15 16.33
CA ARG A 86 -14.97 1.43 15.44
C ARG A 86 -14.64 -0.04 15.37
N ILE A 87 -15.55 -0.80 14.81
CA ILE A 87 -15.23 -2.16 14.35
C ILE A 87 -14.39 -2.05 13.07
N VAL A 88 -13.24 -2.73 13.05
CA VAL A 88 -12.38 -2.86 11.87
C VAL A 88 -12.55 -4.27 11.32
N GLU A 89 -12.89 -4.38 10.04
CA GLU A 89 -12.90 -5.66 9.35
C GLU A 89 -11.49 -6.01 8.86
N VAL A 90 -11.08 -7.24 9.13
CA VAL A 90 -9.82 -7.81 8.64
C VAL A 90 -10.14 -9.12 7.92
N GLN A 91 -9.72 -9.26 6.68
CA GLN A 91 -9.87 -10.51 5.93
C GLN A 91 -8.62 -11.36 6.12
N VAL A 92 -8.81 -12.61 6.47
CA VAL A 92 -7.72 -13.53 6.84
C VAL A 92 -7.77 -14.74 5.92
N MET A 93 -6.77 -14.90 5.06
CA MET A 93 -6.61 -16.13 4.30
C MET A 93 -5.80 -17.14 5.11
N LEU A 94 -6.39 -18.29 5.36
CA LEU A 94 -5.74 -19.40 6.06
C LEU A 94 -4.74 -20.12 5.15
N PRO A 95 -3.64 -20.65 5.69
CA PRO A 95 -2.68 -21.44 4.93
C PRO A 95 -3.32 -22.74 4.41
N PRO A 96 -2.71 -23.40 3.41
CA PRO A 96 -3.18 -24.71 2.91
C PRO A 96 -3.29 -25.79 3.99
N ARG A 97 -2.42 -25.75 4.97
CA ARG A 97 -2.40 -26.67 6.14
C ARG A 97 -2.52 -25.83 7.42
N PRO A 98 -3.77 -25.50 7.83
CA PRO A 98 -3.99 -24.60 8.97
C PRO A 98 -3.57 -25.17 10.32
N GLU A 99 -3.35 -26.48 10.41
CA GLU A 99 -2.83 -27.18 11.60
C GLU A 99 -1.31 -27.04 11.76
N GLU A 100 -0.60 -26.65 10.71
CA GLU A 100 0.86 -26.45 10.76
C GLU A 100 1.20 -24.98 11.08
N PRO A 101 2.33 -24.74 11.79
CA PRO A 101 2.79 -23.38 12.04
C PRO A 101 3.07 -22.61 10.74
N ALA A 102 2.65 -21.34 10.69
CA ALA A 102 2.82 -20.47 9.55
C ALA A 102 3.19 -19.05 9.98
N PRO A 103 3.98 -18.33 9.17
CA PRO A 103 4.18 -16.88 9.37
C PRO A 103 2.91 -16.11 9.05
N MET A 104 2.82 -14.86 9.52
CA MET A 104 1.79 -13.91 9.13
C MET A 104 2.34 -12.90 8.13
N LEU A 105 1.61 -12.69 7.04
CA LEU A 105 1.81 -11.60 6.11
C LEU A 105 0.68 -10.58 6.27
N TYR A 106 1.01 -9.42 6.82
CA TYR A 106 0.13 -8.25 6.82
C TYR A 106 0.18 -7.63 5.44
N LEU A 107 -0.90 -7.74 4.65
CA LEU A 107 -0.92 -7.35 3.23
C LEU A 107 -1.86 -6.17 3.02
N LEU A 108 -1.26 -5.00 2.73
CA LEU A 108 -1.93 -3.72 2.66
C LEU A 108 -2.39 -3.38 1.25
N ASP A 109 -3.60 -2.86 1.14
CA ASP A 109 -4.20 -2.41 -0.12
C ASP A 109 -3.68 -1.03 -0.58
N GLY A 110 -3.96 -0.69 -1.83
CA GLY A 110 -3.73 0.65 -2.38
C GLY A 110 -4.68 1.71 -1.80
N VAL A 111 -4.76 2.85 -2.47
CA VAL A 111 -5.50 4.03 -1.99
C VAL A 111 -6.99 3.77 -1.74
N THR A 112 -7.61 2.88 -2.48
CA THR A 112 -9.04 2.55 -2.33
C THR A 112 -9.33 1.72 -1.10
N ALA A 113 -8.43 0.81 -0.75
CA ALA A 113 -8.55 -0.12 0.39
C ALA A 113 -10.02 -0.43 0.75
N PRO A 114 -10.77 -1.10 -0.15
CA PRO A 114 -12.21 -1.25 -0.05
C PRO A 114 -12.60 -2.27 1.04
N ARG A 115 -13.92 -2.43 1.28
CA ARG A 115 -14.47 -3.44 2.20
C ARG A 115 -14.02 -4.87 1.88
N ARG A 116 -13.98 -5.22 0.59
CA ARG A 116 -13.35 -6.45 0.13
C ARG A 116 -11.98 -6.09 -0.41
N SER A 117 -10.95 -6.61 0.21
CA SER A 117 -9.56 -6.33 -0.19
C SER A 117 -9.36 -6.48 -1.70
N GLY A 118 -8.68 -5.51 -2.30
CA GLY A 118 -8.34 -5.54 -3.72
C GLY A 118 -7.49 -6.77 -4.07
N TRP A 119 -6.68 -7.27 -3.17
CA TRP A 119 -5.91 -8.51 -3.34
C TRP A 119 -6.78 -9.73 -3.64
N LEU A 120 -7.95 -9.80 -3.01
CA LEU A 120 -8.96 -10.85 -3.27
C LEU A 120 -9.78 -10.56 -4.52
N ARG A 121 -10.24 -9.30 -4.68
CA ARG A 121 -11.10 -8.90 -5.79
C ARG A 121 -10.43 -9.07 -7.15
N GLU A 122 -9.17 -8.67 -7.25
CA GLU A 122 -8.40 -8.73 -8.48
C GLU A 122 -7.69 -10.09 -8.67
N GLY A 123 -7.91 -11.05 -7.76
CA GLY A 123 -7.35 -12.40 -7.83
C GLY A 123 -5.83 -12.50 -7.69
N GLN A 124 -5.18 -11.42 -7.29
CA GLN A 124 -3.71 -11.36 -7.26
C GLN A 124 -3.12 -12.10 -6.05
N LEU A 125 -3.86 -12.16 -4.94
CA LEU A 125 -3.46 -12.95 -3.78
C LEU A 125 -3.43 -14.45 -4.11
N GLU A 126 -4.48 -14.96 -4.76
CA GLU A 126 -4.56 -16.35 -5.16
C GLU A 126 -3.45 -16.69 -6.16
N LYS A 127 -3.21 -15.84 -7.14
CA LYS A 127 -2.11 -15.99 -8.10
C LYS A 127 -0.75 -16.04 -7.42
N GLY A 128 -0.51 -15.18 -6.44
CA GLY A 128 0.80 -15.03 -5.78
C GLY A 128 1.08 -16.07 -4.69
N LEU A 129 0.10 -16.37 -3.82
CA LEU A 129 0.34 -17.05 -2.55
C LEU A 129 -0.56 -18.27 -2.28
N ASN A 130 -1.36 -18.73 -3.26
CA ASN A 130 -2.34 -19.79 -3.04
C ASN A 130 -1.77 -21.09 -2.42
N ASN A 131 -0.55 -21.44 -2.77
CA ASN A 131 0.11 -22.67 -2.33
C ASN A 131 1.14 -22.44 -1.19
N GLU A 132 1.26 -21.20 -0.70
CA GLU A 132 2.23 -20.86 0.33
C GLU A 132 1.67 -21.14 1.73
N GLN A 133 2.51 -21.71 2.60
CA GLN A 133 2.17 -21.92 4.01
C GLN A 133 2.29 -20.58 4.74
N VAL A 134 1.27 -19.72 4.62
CA VAL A 134 1.23 -18.36 5.17
C VAL A 134 -0.19 -17.98 5.58
N ILE A 135 -0.33 -17.31 6.71
CA ILE A 135 -1.55 -16.64 7.15
C ILE A 135 -1.49 -15.23 6.56
N VAL A 136 -2.40 -14.89 5.64
CA VAL A 136 -2.43 -13.53 5.07
C VAL A 136 -3.50 -12.70 5.75
N VAL A 137 -3.09 -11.57 6.30
CA VAL A 137 -3.92 -10.66 7.10
C VAL A 137 -4.13 -9.38 6.29
N MET A 138 -5.34 -9.14 5.83
CA MET A 138 -5.71 -8.02 4.97
C MET A 138 -6.68 -7.10 5.70
N PRO A 139 -6.19 -6.01 6.36
CA PRO A 139 -7.06 -4.99 6.93
C PRO A 139 -7.77 -4.23 5.81
N THR A 140 -9.07 -3.99 5.98
CA THR A 140 -9.93 -3.34 4.99
C THR A 140 -10.43 -1.98 5.44
N GLU A 141 -11.15 -1.26 4.58
CA GLU A 141 -11.71 0.07 4.88
C GLU A 141 -10.66 1.09 5.35
N ALA A 142 -9.48 1.06 4.70
CA ALA A 142 -8.34 1.93 4.97
C ALA A 142 -8.13 3.00 3.89
N SER A 143 -9.20 3.41 3.19
CA SER A 143 -9.12 4.36 2.07
C SER A 143 -8.38 5.62 2.46
N GLY A 144 -7.34 5.98 1.68
CA GLY A 144 -6.54 7.19 1.88
C GLY A 144 -5.77 7.27 3.19
N SER A 145 -5.81 6.24 4.02
CA SER A 145 -5.29 6.26 5.41
C SER A 145 -3.79 6.45 5.53
N LEU A 146 -3.03 6.23 4.47
CA LEU A 146 -1.57 6.12 4.48
C LEU A 146 -1.07 5.00 5.42
N TYR A 147 -1.96 4.21 6.00
CA TYR A 147 -1.67 3.23 7.07
C TYR A 147 -0.87 3.83 8.23
N GLU A 148 -1.28 5.02 8.68
CA GLU A 148 -0.57 5.78 9.69
C GLU A 148 -1.54 6.34 10.75
N ASN A 149 -1.01 6.78 11.88
CA ASN A 149 -1.78 7.53 12.86
C ASN A 149 -1.95 8.98 12.40
N TRP A 150 -3.19 9.45 12.33
CA TRP A 150 -3.51 10.82 12.00
C TRP A 150 -3.57 11.69 13.25
N VAL A 151 -3.31 12.98 13.10
CA VAL A 151 -3.33 13.94 14.21
C VAL A 151 -4.74 14.32 14.65
N ALA A 152 -5.72 14.17 13.75
CA ALA A 152 -7.13 14.46 14.04
C ALA A 152 -8.06 13.50 13.27
N ASP A 153 -9.30 13.37 13.76
CA ASP A 153 -10.36 12.68 13.04
C ASP A 153 -10.81 13.52 11.84
N ASP A 154 -11.09 12.86 10.74
CA ASP A 154 -11.50 13.52 9.48
C ASP A 154 -13.00 13.28 9.24
N PRO A 155 -13.78 14.31 8.83
CA PRO A 155 -15.22 14.16 8.63
C PRO A 155 -15.59 13.23 7.47
N GLU A 156 -14.72 13.05 6.46
CA GLU A 156 -14.98 12.23 5.27
C GLU A 156 -14.52 10.78 5.44
N VAL A 157 -13.35 10.58 6.05
CA VAL A 157 -12.73 9.24 6.15
C VAL A 157 -12.64 8.71 7.59
N GLY A 158 -13.07 9.51 8.57
CA GLY A 158 -13.13 9.10 9.98
C GLY A 158 -11.79 9.11 10.69
N ARG A 159 -11.65 8.23 11.69
CA ARG A 159 -10.47 8.13 12.54
C ARG A 159 -9.47 7.12 11.99
N HIS A 160 -8.24 7.56 11.77
CA HIS A 160 -7.14 6.73 11.33
C HIS A 160 -6.05 6.65 12.40
N GLN A 161 -5.90 5.48 13.02
CA GLN A 161 -4.84 5.14 13.97
C GLN A 161 -4.24 3.78 13.55
N TRP A 162 -3.89 3.69 12.26
CA TRP A 162 -3.50 2.43 11.64
C TRP A 162 -2.17 1.88 12.14
N ASP A 163 -1.19 2.74 12.44
CA ASP A 163 0.08 2.29 13.04
C ASP A 163 -0.20 1.57 14.38
N THR A 164 -0.97 2.20 15.27
CA THR A 164 -1.37 1.60 16.55
C THR A 164 -2.19 0.33 16.36
N PHE A 165 -3.15 0.34 15.44
CA PHE A 165 -3.98 -0.84 15.17
C PHE A 165 -3.13 -2.03 14.69
N LEU A 166 -2.26 -1.82 13.70
CA LEU A 166 -1.47 -2.87 13.05
C LEU A 166 -0.33 -3.41 13.90
N THR A 167 0.16 -2.63 14.88
CA THR A 167 1.34 -3.01 15.69
C THR A 167 1.00 -3.35 17.13
N GLN A 168 -0.17 -2.94 17.64
CA GLN A 168 -0.52 -3.14 19.04
C GLN A 168 -1.86 -3.88 19.20
N GLU A 169 -2.96 -3.45 18.55
CA GLU A 169 -4.26 -4.07 18.79
C GLU A 169 -4.45 -5.37 18.01
N LEU A 170 -4.24 -5.33 16.70
CA LEU A 170 -4.46 -6.48 15.82
C LEU A 170 -3.57 -7.68 16.16
N PRO A 171 -2.26 -7.52 16.43
CA PRO A 171 -1.41 -8.65 16.77
C PRO A 171 -1.85 -9.40 18.04
N ASN A 172 -2.27 -8.67 19.07
CA ASN A 172 -2.76 -9.28 20.31
C ASN A 172 -3.96 -10.20 20.08
N ILE A 173 -4.77 -9.93 19.06
CA ILE A 173 -5.91 -10.75 18.68
C ILE A 173 -5.47 -11.89 17.77
N MET A 174 -4.71 -11.59 16.71
CA MET A 174 -4.31 -12.58 15.70
C MET A 174 -3.41 -13.68 16.27
N GLU A 175 -2.61 -13.35 17.28
CA GLU A 175 -1.62 -14.24 17.89
C GLU A 175 -2.15 -14.93 19.15
N ASP A 176 -3.36 -14.61 19.59
CA ASP A 176 -3.99 -15.29 20.71
C ASP A 176 -4.25 -16.77 20.33
N PRO A 177 -3.72 -17.73 21.09
CA PRO A 177 -3.91 -19.16 20.84
C PRO A 177 -5.39 -19.60 20.74
N THR A 178 -6.30 -18.87 21.38
CA THR A 178 -7.74 -19.17 21.35
C THR A 178 -8.37 -18.96 19.98
N THR A 179 -7.72 -18.20 19.09
CA THR A 179 -8.16 -18.01 17.70
C THR A 179 -8.00 -19.27 16.85
N GLY A 180 -7.12 -20.20 17.28
CA GLY A 180 -6.79 -21.41 16.55
C GLY A 180 -5.74 -21.23 15.45
N LEU A 181 -5.30 -19.99 15.17
CA LEU A 181 -4.21 -19.75 14.22
C LEU A 181 -2.90 -20.32 14.76
N LYS A 182 -2.13 -20.97 13.91
CA LYS A 182 -0.82 -21.54 14.25
C LYS A 182 0.30 -20.61 13.82
N PHE A 183 0.38 -19.45 14.46
CA PHE A 183 1.43 -18.47 14.20
C PHE A 183 2.80 -18.96 14.65
N ASN A 184 3.81 -18.82 13.78
CA ASN A 184 5.19 -19.29 14.05
C ASN A 184 6.14 -18.21 14.61
N GLY A 185 5.62 -17.03 14.97
CA GLY A 185 6.41 -15.91 15.50
C GLY A 185 6.99 -14.98 14.44
N ARG A 186 6.82 -15.25 13.13
CA ARG A 186 7.36 -14.39 12.06
C ARG A 186 6.30 -13.55 11.39
N ARG A 187 6.46 -12.23 11.44
CA ARG A 187 5.58 -11.23 10.81
C ARG A 187 6.28 -10.59 9.64
N ILE A 188 5.67 -10.68 8.48
CA ILE A 188 6.08 -9.97 7.27
C ILE A 188 5.00 -8.92 6.97
N ILE A 189 5.38 -7.76 6.46
CA ILE A 189 4.45 -6.75 6.00
C ILE A 189 4.69 -6.47 4.52
N GLY A 190 3.61 -6.31 3.76
CA GLY A 190 3.71 -6.00 2.35
C GLY A 190 2.51 -5.22 1.86
N GLY A 191 2.60 -4.69 0.65
CA GLY A 191 1.49 -3.98 0.02
C GLY A 191 1.85 -3.41 -1.33
N LEU A 192 0.84 -2.82 -1.96
CA LEU A 192 0.98 -2.12 -3.23
C LEU A 192 0.62 -0.63 -3.09
N SER A 193 1.23 0.23 -3.89
CA SER A 193 0.87 1.66 -3.97
C SER A 193 0.92 2.35 -2.60
N MET A 194 -0.20 2.90 -2.11
CA MET A 194 -0.31 3.44 -0.75
C MET A 194 0.04 2.39 0.31
N GLY A 195 -0.40 1.14 0.12
CA GLY A 195 -0.06 0.04 1.02
C GLY A 195 1.42 -0.32 1.02
N ALA A 196 2.11 -0.23 -0.13
CA ALA A 196 3.56 -0.39 -0.20
C ALA A 196 4.28 0.69 0.60
N SER A 197 3.85 1.95 0.45
CA SER A 197 4.37 3.08 1.20
C SER A 197 4.19 2.88 2.71
N GLY A 198 2.99 2.42 3.12
CA GLY A 198 2.67 2.08 4.50
C GLY A 198 3.50 0.92 5.05
N ALA A 199 3.60 -0.17 4.28
CA ALA A 199 4.32 -1.38 4.68
C ALA A 199 5.82 -1.09 4.94
N ILE A 200 6.49 -0.42 4.01
CA ILE A 200 7.91 -0.09 4.15
C ILE A 200 8.13 0.90 5.29
N ARG A 201 7.22 1.87 5.48
CA ARG A 201 7.31 2.82 6.59
C ARG A 201 7.10 2.14 7.94
N LEU A 202 6.08 1.30 8.09
CA LEU A 202 5.82 0.56 9.33
C LEU A 202 6.99 -0.38 9.67
N ALA A 203 7.55 -1.06 8.67
CA ALA A 203 8.72 -1.90 8.86
C ALA A 203 9.95 -1.09 9.33
N ALA A 204 10.17 0.11 8.75
CA ALA A 204 11.27 0.99 9.17
C ALA A 204 11.07 1.57 10.57
N LYS A 205 9.82 1.84 10.98
CA LYS A 205 9.48 2.35 12.33
C LYS A 205 9.51 1.27 13.40
N HIS A 206 9.23 0.02 13.06
CA HIS A 206 9.11 -1.11 13.97
C HIS A 206 9.98 -2.30 13.55
N PRO A 207 11.31 -2.12 13.43
CA PRO A 207 12.22 -3.14 12.91
C PRO A 207 12.32 -4.40 13.80
N GLU A 208 11.99 -4.27 15.08
CA GLU A 208 11.90 -5.38 16.03
C GLU A 208 10.61 -6.20 15.91
N PHE A 209 9.59 -5.62 15.26
CA PHE A 209 8.27 -6.23 15.13
C PHE A 209 8.11 -6.99 13.80
N TYR A 210 8.58 -6.41 12.69
CA TYR A 210 8.49 -7.03 11.37
C TYR A 210 9.80 -7.72 10.97
N HIS A 211 9.70 -8.91 10.41
CA HIS A 211 10.81 -9.77 10.01
C HIS A 211 11.07 -9.74 8.49
N GLY A 212 10.39 -8.90 7.76
CA GLY A 212 10.56 -8.67 6.34
C GLY A 212 9.54 -7.69 5.79
N ALA A 213 9.87 -7.02 4.70
CA ALA A 213 9.02 -6.00 4.09
C ALA A 213 8.98 -6.13 2.55
N ILE A 214 7.77 -5.99 1.97
CA ILE A 214 7.51 -6.06 0.52
C ILE A 214 6.82 -4.79 0.08
N GLY A 215 7.45 -4.01 -0.80
CA GLY A 215 6.88 -2.79 -1.35
C GLY A 215 6.72 -2.87 -2.87
N LEU A 216 5.46 -2.90 -3.34
CA LEU A 216 5.12 -2.97 -4.76
C LEU A 216 4.61 -1.63 -5.25
N SER A 217 5.40 -0.93 -6.05
CA SER A 217 5.08 0.39 -6.64
C SER A 217 4.64 1.43 -5.61
N GLY A 218 5.41 1.61 -4.52
CA GLY A 218 5.16 2.56 -3.46
C GLY A 218 5.82 3.93 -3.65
N CYS A 219 5.47 4.86 -2.76
CA CYS A 219 6.12 6.16 -2.63
C CYS A 219 6.73 6.27 -1.22
N TYR A 220 8.05 6.30 -1.12
CA TYR A 220 8.79 6.11 0.13
C TYR A 220 9.38 7.39 0.71
N SER A 221 9.33 8.50 -0.03
CA SER A 221 9.63 9.83 0.47
C SER A 221 8.34 10.61 0.68
N THR A 222 8.24 11.34 1.78
CA THR A 222 7.12 12.23 2.09
C THR A 222 7.53 13.71 2.04
N THR A 223 8.82 14.00 2.10
CA THR A 223 9.37 15.37 2.12
C THR A 223 9.84 15.82 0.75
N SER A 224 10.26 14.88 -0.13
CA SER A 224 10.62 15.21 -1.49
C SER A 224 9.43 15.80 -2.25
N ALA A 225 9.76 16.54 -3.30
CA ALA A 225 8.77 17.16 -4.16
C ALA A 225 7.75 16.15 -4.71
N MET A 226 8.18 15.03 -5.23
CA MET A 226 7.33 13.97 -5.75
C MET A 226 6.52 13.31 -4.64
N GLY A 227 7.18 12.92 -3.55
CA GLY A 227 6.56 12.20 -2.46
C GLY A 227 5.48 13.01 -1.74
N ARG A 228 5.76 14.29 -1.47
CA ARG A 228 4.74 15.19 -0.92
C ARG A 228 3.53 15.30 -1.85
N GLY A 229 3.78 15.45 -3.16
CA GLY A 229 2.71 15.52 -4.14
C GLY A 229 1.85 14.26 -4.17
N MET A 230 2.46 13.09 -4.14
CA MET A 230 1.75 11.81 -4.12
C MET A 230 0.94 11.62 -2.83
N THR A 231 1.51 11.94 -1.67
CA THR A 231 0.79 11.87 -0.40
C THR A 231 -0.44 12.78 -0.38
N LEU A 232 -0.28 14.03 -0.83
CA LEU A 232 -1.41 14.95 -0.95
C LEU A 232 -2.46 14.48 -1.96
N ALA A 233 -2.04 13.88 -3.07
CA ALA A 233 -2.96 13.31 -4.05
C ALA A 233 -3.77 12.15 -3.46
N ILE A 234 -3.14 11.24 -2.70
CA ILE A 234 -3.82 10.16 -1.97
C ILE A 234 -4.89 10.72 -1.04
N LEU A 235 -4.53 11.68 -0.20
CA LEU A 235 -5.48 12.28 0.76
C LEU A 235 -6.65 12.97 0.02
N ARG A 236 -6.36 13.70 -1.05
CA ARG A 236 -7.39 14.43 -1.82
C ARG A 236 -8.31 13.51 -2.61
N CYS A 237 -7.83 12.39 -3.14
CA CYS A 237 -8.69 11.51 -3.92
C CYS A 237 -9.79 10.82 -3.08
N VAL A 238 -9.62 10.75 -1.76
CA VAL A 238 -10.66 10.29 -0.83
C VAL A 238 -11.41 11.42 -0.13
N GLY A 239 -11.19 12.67 -0.56
CA GLY A 239 -11.90 13.84 -0.02
C GLY A 239 -11.38 14.35 1.33
N SER A 240 -10.36 13.73 1.91
CA SER A 240 -9.86 14.11 3.24
C SER A 240 -9.07 15.42 3.26
N ASP A 241 -9.01 16.04 4.42
CA ASP A 241 -8.15 17.19 4.66
C ASP A 241 -6.75 16.75 5.11
N PRO A 242 -5.68 17.10 4.37
CA PRO A 242 -4.32 16.79 4.77
C PRO A 242 -3.91 17.31 6.15
N ASP A 243 -4.56 18.36 6.65
CA ASP A 243 -4.31 18.89 8.00
C ASP A 243 -4.73 17.90 9.09
N ASN A 244 -5.75 17.08 8.85
CA ASN A 244 -6.18 16.03 9.76
C ASN A 244 -5.21 14.84 9.78
N ALA A 245 -4.51 14.59 8.66
CA ALA A 245 -3.52 13.52 8.58
C ALA A 245 -2.20 13.91 9.27
N TRP A 246 -1.42 14.79 8.65
CA TRP A 246 -0.07 15.15 9.14
C TRP A 246 0.19 16.67 9.16
N GLY A 247 -0.83 17.46 8.86
CA GLY A 247 -0.73 18.92 8.64
C GLY A 247 -0.33 19.26 7.20
N THR A 248 -0.68 20.45 6.73
CA THR A 248 -0.39 20.92 5.36
C THR A 248 1.03 21.43 5.18
N GLY A 249 1.71 21.76 6.27
CA GLY A 249 3.09 22.26 6.26
C GLY A 249 4.15 21.18 6.27
N PRO A 250 5.43 21.51 6.14
CA PRO A 250 6.52 20.61 6.49
C PRO A 250 6.56 20.48 8.02
N THR A 251 5.78 19.55 8.57
CA THR A 251 5.77 19.26 10.00
C THR A 251 6.77 18.16 10.34
N PRO A 252 7.17 18.01 11.62
CA PRO A 252 7.98 16.87 12.06
C PRO A 252 7.37 15.52 11.73
N THR A 253 6.05 15.44 11.60
CA THR A 253 5.34 14.20 11.23
C THR A 253 5.66 13.78 9.80
N TRP A 254 5.72 14.72 8.85
CA TRP A 254 6.16 14.42 7.48
C TRP A 254 7.59 13.86 7.45
N ALA A 255 8.50 14.50 8.18
CA ALA A 255 9.90 14.06 8.24
C ALA A 255 10.05 12.66 8.87
N ARG A 256 9.36 12.39 9.98
CA ARG A 256 9.39 11.06 10.62
C ARG A 256 8.84 9.93 9.75
N ASN A 257 8.00 10.27 8.79
CA ASN A 257 7.38 9.31 7.86
C ASN A 257 8.14 9.21 6.52
N ASP A 258 9.28 9.85 6.37
CA ASP A 258 10.12 9.79 5.17
C ASP A 258 11.18 8.70 5.31
N VAL A 259 10.88 7.52 4.73
CA VAL A 259 11.80 6.39 4.80
C VAL A 259 13.02 6.60 3.91
N ALA A 260 12.90 7.38 2.83
CA ALA A 260 14.05 7.68 1.96
C ALA A 260 15.06 8.63 2.63
N ASP A 261 14.62 9.46 3.58
CA ASP A 261 15.52 10.27 4.40
C ASP A 261 16.06 9.50 5.62
N HIS A 262 15.32 8.49 6.12
CA HIS A 262 15.64 7.73 7.33
C HIS A 262 15.47 6.21 7.12
N PRO A 263 16.31 5.57 6.25
CA PRO A 263 16.15 4.15 5.91
C PRO A 263 16.70 3.18 6.97
N GLU A 264 17.33 3.67 8.05
CA GLU A 264 18.13 2.88 9.00
C GLU A 264 17.34 1.75 9.68
N GLY A 265 16.03 1.96 9.88
CA GLY A 265 15.14 0.93 10.44
C GLY A 265 14.99 -0.31 9.55
N LEU A 266 15.31 -0.21 8.27
CA LEU A 266 15.30 -1.36 7.34
C LEU A 266 16.59 -2.20 7.37
N ARG A 267 17.60 -1.82 8.17
CA ARG A 267 18.96 -2.38 8.12
C ARG A 267 19.02 -3.89 8.36
N ASN A 268 18.20 -4.39 9.27
CA ASN A 268 18.30 -5.76 9.76
C ASN A 268 17.13 -6.65 9.33
N ILE A 269 16.31 -6.20 8.40
CA ILE A 269 15.18 -6.96 7.88
C ILE A 269 15.30 -7.12 6.35
N PRO A 270 14.96 -8.27 5.79
CA PRO A 270 14.87 -8.44 4.34
C PRO A 270 13.86 -7.48 3.73
N VAL A 271 14.24 -6.86 2.62
CA VAL A 271 13.38 -5.90 1.90
C VAL A 271 13.30 -6.29 0.43
N TYR A 272 12.08 -6.37 -0.09
CA TYR A 272 11.83 -6.50 -1.52
C TYR A 272 11.09 -5.28 -2.03
N LEU A 273 11.61 -4.67 -3.10
CA LEU A 273 10.98 -3.53 -3.76
C LEU A 273 10.75 -3.84 -5.23
N PHE A 274 9.60 -3.45 -5.74
CA PHE A 274 9.25 -3.53 -7.15
C PHE A 274 8.73 -2.22 -7.67
N ALA A 275 9.10 -1.86 -8.90
CA ALA A 275 8.42 -0.86 -9.71
C ALA A 275 8.65 -1.12 -11.20
N ALA A 276 7.63 -0.88 -12.03
CA ALA A 276 7.80 -0.83 -13.47
C ALA A 276 8.26 0.57 -13.92
N ASP A 277 8.89 0.67 -15.08
CA ASP A 277 9.48 1.94 -15.55
C ASP A 277 8.45 2.89 -16.20
N ALA A 278 7.17 2.57 -16.11
CA ALA A 278 6.06 3.33 -16.69
C ALA A 278 6.12 3.45 -18.23
N HIS A 279 6.84 2.56 -18.92
CA HIS A 279 6.78 2.47 -20.37
C HIS A 279 5.52 1.72 -20.78
N ILE A 280 4.64 2.37 -21.53
CA ILE A 280 3.37 1.78 -21.98
C ILE A 280 3.66 0.75 -23.07
N THR A 281 3.31 -0.51 -22.81
CA THR A 281 3.45 -1.63 -23.70
C THR A 281 2.17 -1.92 -24.50
N LYS A 282 2.22 -2.90 -25.41
CA LYS A 282 1.00 -3.39 -26.08
C LYS A 282 0.01 -3.99 -25.08
N TYR A 283 0.53 -4.69 -24.07
CA TYR A 283 -0.30 -5.26 -23.00
C TYR A 283 -1.07 -4.20 -22.25
N ASP A 284 -0.43 -3.09 -21.86
CA ASP A 284 -1.09 -1.98 -21.17
C ASP A 284 -2.18 -1.31 -22.02
N ILE A 285 -1.94 -1.20 -23.34
CA ILE A 285 -2.95 -0.68 -24.29
C ILE A 285 -4.17 -1.62 -24.34
N GLU A 286 -3.96 -2.91 -24.37
CA GLU A 286 -5.03 -3.91 -24.40
C GLU A 286 -5.81 -3.90 -23.08
N LEU A 287 -5.12 -3.89 -21.96
CA LEU A 287 -5.68 -3.84 -20.62
C LEU A 287 -6.60 -2.62 -20.38
N HIS A 288 -6.21 -1.46 -20.92
CA HIS A 288 -6.96 -0.21 -20.74
C HIS A 288 -7.95 0.06 -21.90
N THR A 289 -8.03 -0.82 -22.89
CA THR A 289 -9.03 -0.68 -23.96
C THR A 289 -10.42 -0.96 -23.39
N GLY A 290 -11.31 0.05 -23.50
CA GLY A 290 -12.65 -0.01 -22.92
C GLY A 290 -12.80 0.68 -21.56
N ARG A 291 -11.70 0.96 -20.88
CA ARG A 291 -11.68 1.76 -19.62
C ARG A 291 -11.83 3.26 -19.92
N THR A 292 -11.86 4.08 -18.89
CA THR A 292 -11.99 5.53 -19.06
C THR A 292 -10.74 6.14 -19.73
N ARG A 293 -10.89 7.34 -20.33
CA ARG A 293 -9.76 7.98 -21.01
C ARG A 293 -8.65 8.42 -20.07
N LEU A 294 -8.92 8.53 -18.77
CA LEU A 294 -7.93 8.98 -17.78
C LEU A 294 -7.16 7.81 -17.15
N ASP A 295 -7.64 6.56 -17.28
CA ASP A 295 -7.06 5.42 -16.60
C ASP A 295 -5.61 5.16 -17.04
N LEU A 296 -5.35 5.01 -18.33
CA LEU A 296 -3.98 4.76 -18.81
C LEU A 296 -3.01 5.90 -18.53
N PRO A 297 -3.34 7.18 -18.78
CA PRO A 297 -2.48 8.29 -18.38
C PRO A 297 -2.24 8.36 -16.88
N GLY A 298 -3.29 8.17 -16.07
CA GLY A 298 -3.20 8.15 -14.61
C GLY A 298 -2.27 7.04 -14.11
N ALA A 299 -2.50 5.81 -14.55
CA ALA A 299 -1.67 4.66 -14.22
C ALA A 299 -0.20 4.86 -14.62
N THR A 300 0.05 5.50 -15.78
CA THR A 300 1.41 5.81 -16.24
C THR A 300 2.11 6.82 -15.33
N ILE A 301 1.40 7.89 -14.93
CA ILE A 301 1.95 8.93 -14.04
C ILE A 301 2.23 8.35 -12.65
N LEU A 302 1.31 7.56 -12.12
CA LEU A 302 1.46 6.91 -10.82
C LEU A 302 2.67 5.97 -10.81
N GLU A 303 2.81 5.13 -11.84
CA GLU A 303 3.95 4.19 -11.91
C GLU A 303 5.28 4.91 -12.10
N TYR A 304 5.32 5.98 -12.89
CA TYR A 304 6.53 6.80 -13.01
C TYR A 304 6.96 7.41 -11.66
N ALA A 305 6.00 7.87 -10.85
CA ALA A 305 6.27 8.39 -9.53
C ALA A 305 6.79 7.29 -8.58
N SER A 306 6.16 6.11 -8.61
CA SER A 306 6.55 4.94 -7.83
C SER A 306 7.95 4.45 -8.23
N TYR A 307 8.24 4.36 -9.52
CA TYR A 307 9.57 4.01 -10.04
C TYR A 307 10.66 4.97 -9.55
N THR A 308 10.39 6.28 -9.63
CA THR A 308 11.33 7.30 -9.17
C THR A 308 11.56 7.17 -7.65
N SER A 309 10.49 7.00 -6.88
CA SER A 309 10.57 6.88 -5.43
C SER A 309 11.27 5.58 -4.98
N THR A 310 11.04 4.48 -5.70
CA THR A 310 11.75 3.21 -5.43
C THR A 310 13.25 3.37 -5.63
N ARG A 311 13.67 4.06 -6.70
CA ARG A 311 15.09 4.34 -6.95
C ARG A 311 15.70 5.29 -5.91
N ASP A 312 14.93 6.23 -5.41
CA ASP A 312 15.41 7.16 -4.38
C ASP A 312 15.59 6.41 -3.06
N LEU A 313 14.68 5.52 -2.67
CA LEU A 313 14.85 4.66 -1.49
C LEU A 313 16.02 3.69 -1.63
N GLU A 314 16.15 2.99 -2.76
CA GLU A 314 17.30 2.10 -3.00
C GLU A 314 18.62 2.84 -2.85
N ARG A 315 18.72 4.03 -3.45
CA ARG A 315 19.91 4.87 -3.33
C ARG A 315 20.18 5.30 -1.89
N ALA A 316 19.14 5.67 -1.15
CA ALA A 316 19.25 6.03 0.27
C ALA A 316 19.76 4.85 1.10
N MET A 317 19.22 3.65 0.88
CA MET A 317 19.67 2.42 1.54
C MET A 317 21.15 2.13 1.22
N ILE A 318 21.56 2.21 -0.05
CA ILE A 318 22.96 2.03 -0.45
C ILE A 318 23.87 3.06 0.22
N ASN A 319 23.49 4.34 0.23
CA ASN A 319 24.25 5.42 0.88
C ASN A 319 24.37 5.22 2.39
N ALA A 320 23.37 4.57 3.02
CA ALA A 320 23.42 4.16 4.43
C ALA A 320 24.17 2.84 4.67
N GLY A 321 24.85 2.29 3.65
CA GLY A 321 25.63 1.06 3.74
C GLY A 321 24.79 -0.23 3.77
N MET A 322 23.57 -0.19 3.25
CA MET A 322 22.69 -1.35 3.13
C MET A 322 22.68 -1.88 1.69
N THR A 323 22.92 -3.18 1.52
CA THR A 323 22.99 -3.84 0.20
C THR A 323 22.22 -5.16 0.17
N HIS A 324 21.40 -5.43 1.19
CA HIS A 324 20.65 -6.67 1.34
C HIS A 324 19.24 -6.62 0.72
N GLN A 325 18.80 -5.44 0.31
CA GLN A 325 17.51 -5.29 -0.38
C GLN A 325 17.54 -5.94 -1.77
N VAL A 326 16.45 -6.59 -2.13
CA VAL A 326 16.20 -7.07 -3.49
C VAL A 326 15.29 -6.07 -4.18
N VAL A 327 15.76 -5.47 -5.27
CA VAL A 327 14.98 -4.49 -6.03
C VAL A 327 14.79 -4.98 -7.45
N HIS A 328 13.53 -5.07 -7.88
CA HIS A 328 13.17 -5.48 -9.23
C HIS A 328 12.58 -4.31 -10.01
N TYR A 329 13.30 -3.86 -11.02
CA TYR A 329 12.82 -2.88 -12.00
C TYR A 329 12.38 -3.59 -13.26
N GLN A 330 11.08 -3.51 -13.56
CA GLN A 330 10.52 -4.10 -14.77
C GLN A 330 10.53 -3.10 -15.93
N TYR A 331 11.01 -3.52 -17.08
CA TYR A 331 10.85 -2.75 -18.32
C TYR A 331 9.43 -2.92 -18.86
N GLY A 332 8.72 -1.79 -19.01
CA GLY A 332 7.33 -1.79 -19.42
C GLY A 332 6.38 -2.13 -18.28
N GLY A 333 5.23 -1.50 -18.30
CA GLY A 333 4.18 -1.64 -17.29
C GLY A 333 3.78 -0.31 -16.68
N VAL A 334 2.52 -0.22 -16.32
CA VAL A 334 1.90 0.92 -15.65
C VAL A 334 1.34 0.49 -14.30
N HIS A 335 0.82 1.42 -13.52
CA HIS A 335 0.26 1.15 -12.18
C HIS A 335 -1.04 0.35 -12.29
N ALA A 336 -0.94 -0.98 -12.34
CA ALA A 336 -2.07 -1.87 -12.58
C ALA A 336 -1.94 -3.18 -11.80
N TRP A 337 -3.09 -3.69 -11.34
CA TRP A 337 -3.19 -4.88 -10.50
C TRP A 337 -2.53 -6.11 -11.11
N GLU A 338 -2.61 -6.27 -12.41
CA GLU A 338 -2.16 -7.44 -13.16
C GLU A 338 -0.66 -7.74 -13.01
N TYR A 339 0.11 -6.75 -12.56
CA TYR A 339 1.55 -6.91 -12.29
C TYR A 339 1.86 -7.41 -10.87
N TYR A 340 0.94 -7.23 -9.92
CA TYR A 340 1.28 -7.38 -8.49
C TYR A 340 1.28 -8.81 -7.97
N GLY A 341 0.51 -9.72 -8.55
CA GLY A 341 0.46 -11.11 -8.08
C GLY A 341 1.80 -11.84 -8.20
N ASP A 342 2.46 -11.75 -9.37
CA ASP A 342 3.77 -12.36 -9.60
C ASP A 342 4.85 -11.67 -8.74
N GLN A 343 4.73 -10.36 -8.54
CA GLN A 343 5.67 -9.60 -7.73
C GLN A 343 5.49 -9.85 -6.23
N LEU A 344 4.26 -10.10 -5.78
CA LEU A 344 3.99 -10.54 -4.41
C LEU A 344 4.68 -11.89 -4.14
N LYS A 345 4.59 -12.84 -5.09
CA LYS A 345 5.27 -14.13 -4.99
C LYS A 345 6.79 -13.98 -4.94
N ALA A 346 7.36 -13.18 -5.84
CA ALA A 346 8.80 -12.92 -5.86
C ALA A 346 9.28 -12.25 -4.57
N GLY A 347 8.51 -11.28 -4.06
CA GLY A 347 8.78 -10.62 -2.78
C GLY A 347 8.70 -11.58 -1.61
N TRP A 348 7.69 -12.46 -1.58
CA TRP A 348 7.56 -13.50 -0.57
C TRP A 348 8.78 -14.45 -0.54
N ASP A 349 9.21 -14.91 -1.69
CA ASP A 349 10.39 -15.77 -1.81
C ASP A 349 11.67 -15.04 -1.35
N ALA A 350 11.82 -13.78 -1.70
CA ALA A 350 12.98 -12.97 -1.32
C ALA A 350 13.04 -12.67 0.19
N VAL A 351 11.91 -12.36 0.83
CA VAL A 351 11.91 -11.89 2.23
C VAL A 351 11.66 -13.00 3.26
N TYR A 352 11.05 -14.11 2.85
CA TYR A 352 10.75 -15.20 3.78
C TYR A 352 11.49 -16.47 3.42
N LYS A 353 11.34 -17.02 2.22
CA LYS A 353 11.95 -18.33 1.88
C LYS A 353 13.47 -18.31 1.93
N SER A 354 14.09 -17.21 1.50
CA SER A 354 15.55 -17.07 1.60
C SER A 354 16.10 -17.07 3.04
N GLN A 355 15.23 -16.92 4.04
CA GLN A 355 15.61 -16.89 5.47
C GLN A 355 15.41 -18.24 6.16
N VAL A 356 14.64 -19.15 5.57
CA VAL A 356 14.27 -20.45 6.17
C VAL A 356 14.81 -21.65 5.38
N SER A 357 15.43 -21.40 4.24
CA SER A 357 16.21 -22.36 3.45
C SER A 357 17.66 -22.40 3.93
#